data_0c6968f78f1315d8cfd20b96cf5b2333
#
_entry.id   0c6968f78f1315d8cfd20b96cf5b2333
#
_cell.length_a   1.000
_cell.length_b   1.000
_cell.length_c   1.000
_cell.angle_alpha   90.00
_cell.angle_beta   90.00
_cell.angle_gamma   90.00
#
_symmetry.space_group_name_H-M   'P 1'
#
loop_
_entity.id
_entity.type
_entity.pdbx_description
1 polymer ?
#
loop_
_entity_poly.entity_id
_entity_poly.type
_entity_poly.pdbx_seq_one_letter_code
_entity_poly.pdbx_strand_id
1 'polypeptide(L)'
;MSLERVLRLLEDFGFSRVDSEVYLCLAKNGPKKSRDLTVCLRMTKQQLYPILKCLQEKGVVSRTPPRPALFTALSFEELLNLIIRVNLEQASAVRETRKELLDSWRNMAKQNNT
;
A
#
# COMPACT_ATOMS: atom_id res chain seq x y z
N MET A 1 -17.55 -9.86 -10.00
CA MET A 1 -16.88 -8.99 -9.00
C MET A 1 -16.39 -7.74 -9.70
N SER A 2 -16.69 -6.60 -9.18
CA SER A 2 -16.37 -5.35 -9.85
C SER A 2 -14.97 -4.85 -9.51
N LEU A 3 -14.36 -4.20 -10.48
CA LEU A 3 -13.09 -3.50 -10.29
C LEU A 3 -13.18 -2.47 -9.16
N GLU A 4 -14.34 -1.84 -9.00
CA GLU A 4 -14.57 -0.83 -7.97
C GLU A 4 -14.38 -1.38 -6.55
N ARG A 5 -14.79 -2.61 -6.30
CA ARG A 5 -14.60 -3.23 -4.98
C ARG A 5 -13.12 -3.47 -4.68
N VAL A 6 -12.37 -3.87 -5.69
CA VAL A 6 -10.92 -4.07 -5.56
C VAL A 6 -10.24 -2.73 -5.30
N LEU A 7 -10.60 -1.69 -6.06
CA LEU A 7 -10.04 -0.35 -5.88
C LEU A 7 -10.35 0.20 -4.49
N ARG A 8 -11.57 0.00 -4.00
CA ARG A 8 -11.96 0.44 -2.66
C ARG A 8 -11.13 -0.24 -1.57
N LEU A 9 -10.91 -1.54 -1.71
CA LEU A 9 -10.06 -2.28 -0.78
C LEU A 9 -8.64 -1.70 -0.74
N LEU A 10 -8.08 -1.41 -1.91
CA LEU A 10 -6.73 -0.85 -2.02
C LEU A 10 -6.68 0.56 -1.42
N GLU A 11 -7.70 1.38 -1.67
CA GLU A 11 -7.79 2.71 -1.06
C GLU A 11 -7.86 2.63 0.47
N ASP A 12 -8.64 1.69 1.00
CA ASP A 12 -8.75 1.48 2.45
C ASP A 12 -7.41 1.05 3.06
N PHE A 13 -6.59 0.36 2.28
CA PHE A 13 -5.24 -0.03 2.71
C PHE A 13 -4.22 1.11 2.56
N GLY A 14 -4.63 2.24 2.03
CA GLY A 14 -3.79 3.43 1.92
C GLY A 14 -3.20 3.67 0.53
N PHE A 15 -3.68 2.95 -0.50
CA PHE A 15 -3.24 3.19 -1.87
C PHE A 15 -3.99 4.39 -2.44
N SER A 16 -3.27 5.27 -3.14
CA SER A 16 -3.91 6.26 -3.98
C SER A 16 -4.47 5.57 -5.23
N ARG A 17 -5.27 6.29 -6.00
CA ARG A 17 -5.79 5.76 -7.26
C ARG A 17 -4.66 5.35 -8.19
N VAL A 18 -3.61 6.16 -8.28
CA VAL A 18 -2.47 5.90 -9.15
C VAL A 18 -1.66 4.71 -8.65
N ASP A 19 -1.45 4.60 -7.34
CA ASP A 19 -0.80 3.43 -6.72
C ASP A 19 -1.54 2.15 -7.13
N SER A 20 -2.86 2.17 -7.04
CA SER A 20 -3.70 1.03 -7.39
C SER A 20 -3.58 0.66 -8.86
N GLU A 21 -3.50 1.64 -9.74
CA GLU A 21 -3.33 1.39 -11.17
C GLU A 21 -2.00 0.72 -11.49
N VAL A 22 -0.93 1.16 -10.86
CA VAL A 22 0.40 0.56 -11.04
C VAL A 22 0.41 -0.87 -10.51
N TYR A 23 -0.12 -1.07 -9.31
CA TYR A 23 -0.22 -2.41 -8.73
C TYR A 23 -1.01 -3.36 -9.63
N LEU A 24 -2.19 -2.94 -10.07
CA LEU A 24 -3.06 -3.78 -10.90
C LEU A 24 -2.43 -4.10 -12.25
N CYS A 25 -1.71 -3.15 -12.84
CA CYS A 25 -0.99 -3.40 -14.10
C CYS A 25 0.00 -4.55 -13.92
N LEU A 26 0.80 -4.51 -12.85
CA LEU A 26 1.78 -5.56 -12.56
C LEU A 26 1.11 -6.88 -12.18
N ALA A 27 0.06 -6.83 -11.38
CA ALA A 27 -0.63 -8.04 -10.93
C ALA A 27 -1.32 -8.77 -12.07
N LYS A 28 -1.89 -8.03 -13.03
CA LYS A 28 -2.59 -8.62 -14.17
C LYS A 28 -1.66 -9.09 -15.27
N ASN A 29 -0.61 -8.33 -15.53
CA ASN A 29 0.24 -8.53 -16.72
C ASN A 29 1.58 -9.18 -16.42
N GLY A 30 1.88 -9.41 -15.14
CA GLY A 30 3.14 -10.01 -14.72
C GLY A 30 4.28 -9.01 -14.60
N PRO A 31 5.49 -9.49 -14.30
CA PRO A 31 6.65 -8.63 -14.11
C PRO A 31 6.93 -7.72 -15.29
N LYS A 32 7.28 -6.46 -15.02
CA LYS A 32 7.54 -5.46 -16.03
C LYS A 32 8.76 -4.62 -15.67
N LYS A 33 9.44 -4.14 -16.70
CA LYS A 33 10.48 -3.12 -16.56
C LYS A 33 9.81 -1.75 -16.39
N SER A 34 10.51 -0.80 -15.77
CA SER A 34 9.96 0.55 -15.59
C SER A 34 9.57 1.20 -16.92
N ARG A 35 10.36 0.97 -17.97
CA ARG A 35 10.06 1.48 -19.30
C ARG A 35 8.69 1.00 -19.81
N ASP A 36 8.42 -0.29 -19.65
CA ASP A 36 7.15 -0.87 -20.09
C ASP A 36 5.98 -0.33 -19.29
N LEU A 37 6.20 -0.07 -18.01
CA LEU A 37 5.17 0.54 -17.15
C LEU A 37 4.85 1.97 -17.56
N THR A 38 5.87 2.76 -17.92
CA THR A 38 5.63 4.14 -18.39
C THR A 38 4.77 4.15 -19.64
N VAL A 39 5.02 3.24 -20.57
CA VAL A 39 4.24 3.13 -21.80
C VAL A 39 2.81 2.67 -21.49
N CYS A 40 2.67 1.62 -20.72
CA CYS A 40 1.37 1.03 -20.39
C CYS A 40 0.47 2.01 -19.61
N LEU A 41 1.05 2.71 -18.65
CA LEU A 41 0.32 3.60 -17.76
C LEU A 41 0.30 5.05 -18.23
N ARG A 42 0.98 5.35 -19.31
CA ARG A 42 1.09 6.72 -19.87
C ARG A 42 1.63 7.70 -18.82
N MET A 43 2.66 7.29 -18.13
CA MET A 43 3.34 8.08 -17.11
C MET A 43 4.79 8.36 -17.52
N THR A 44 5.34 9.45 -16.98
CA THR A 44 6.77 9.69 -17.07
C THR A 44 7.49 8.85 -16.02
N LYS A 45 8.79 8.65 -16.17
CA LYS A 45 9.60 7.98 -15.14
C LYS A 45 9.57 8.75 -13.83
N GLN A 46 9.55 10.09 -13.90
CA GLN A 46 9.49 10.96 -12.71
C GLN A 46 8.22 10.76 -11.93
N GLN A 47 7.11 10.48 -12.61
CA GLN A 47 5.83 10.18 -11.96
C GLN A 47 5.82 8.75 -11.40
N LEU A 48 6.41 7.82 -12.12
CA LEU A 48 6.35 6.40 -11.78
C LEU A 48 7.25 6.00 -10.61
N TYR A 49 8.49 6.50 -10.56
CA TYR A 49 9.46 6.06 -9.55
C TYR A 49 9.01 6.27 -8.10
N PRO A 50 8.44 7.43 -7.72
CA PRO A 50 7.93 7.60 -6.36
C PRO A 50 6.84 6.59 -6.00
N ILE A 51 6.01 6.24 -6.97
CA ILE A 51 4.92 5.26 -6.77
C ILE A 51 5.50 3.87 -6.56
N LEU A 52 6.44 3.45 -7.39
CA LEU A 52 7.12 2.16 -7.25
C LEU A 52 7.84 2.07 -5.91
N LYS A 53 8.50 3.14 -5.49
CA LYS A 53 9.18 3.19 -4.19
C LYS A 53 8.18 3.00 -3.05
N CYS A 54 7.06 3.69 -3.10
CA CYS A 54 6.01 3.58 -2.10
C CYS A 54 5.47 2.13 -2.03
N LEU A 55 5.20 1.53 -3.18
CA LEU A 55 4.70 0.15 -3.24
C LEU A 55 5.74 -0.85 -2.74
N GLN A 56 7.02 -0.61 -3.00
CA GLN A 56 8.10 -1.44 -2.47
C GLN A 56 8.19 -1.32 -0.94
N GLU A 57 8.04 -0.12 -0.40
CA GLU A 57 8.04 0.12 1.04
C GLU A 57 6.88 -0.58 1.73
N LYS A 58 5.73 -0.66 1.07
CA LYS A 58 4.57 -1.39 1.59
C LYS A 58 4.71 -2.91 1.44
N GLY A 59 5.73 -3.38 0.72
CA GLY A 59 5.95 -4.81 0.52
C GLY A 59 5.07 -5.44 -0.53
N VAL A 60 4.37 -4.64 -1.35
CA VAL A 60 3.45 -5.16 -2.38
C VAL A 60 4.08 -5.28 -3.76
N VAL A 61 5.22 -4.63 -3.96
CA VAL A 61 6.01 -4.74 -5.20
C VAL A 61 7.46 -5.02 -4.82
N SER A 62 8.11 -5.88 -5.57
CA SER A 62 9.54 -6.14 -5.42
C SER A 62 10.28 -5.78 -6.69
N ARG A 63 11.56 -5.49 -6.55
CA ARG A 63 12.45 -5.17 -7.66
C ARG A 63 13.53 -6.22 -7.74
N THR A 64 13.71 -6.81 -8.91
CA THR A 64 14.71 -7.85 -9.14
C THR A 64 15.84 -7.29 -9.99
N PRO A 65 17.07 -7.13 -9.45
CA PRO A 65 18.24 -6.80 -10.27
C PRO A 65 18.67 -8.02 -11.09
N PRO A 66 19.58 -7.93 -12.09
CA PRO A 66 20.30 -6.72 -12.49
C PRO A 66 19.50 -5.87 -13.48
N ARG A 67 20.13 -4.82 -13.96
CA ARG A 67 19.51 -3.92 -14.93
C ARG A 67 19.31 -4.59 -16.29
N PRO A 68 18.17 -4.31 -16.97
CA PRO A 68 17.07 -3.51 -16.46
C PRO A 68 16.28 -4.30 -15.42
N ALA A 69 16.00 -3.66 -14.29
CA ALA A 69 15.29 -4.32 -13.19
C ALA A 69 13.85 -4.66 -13.59
N LEU A 70 13.37 -5.79 -13.08
CA LEU A 70 11.99 -6.18 -13.21
C LEU A 70 11.24 -5.86 -11.91
N PHE A 71 10.05 -5.29 -12.05
CA PHE A 71 9.16 -5.04 -10.93
C PHE A 71 8.06 -6.10 -10.95
N THR A 72 7.84 -6.70 -9.80
CA THR A 72 6.89 -7.81 -9.64
C THR A 72 5.94 -7.49 -8.50
N ALA A 73 4.64 -7.63 -8.73
CA ALA A 73 3.63 -7.42 -7.70
C ALA A 73 3.30 -8.73 -6.99
N LEU A 74 2.92 -8.62 -5.71
CA LEU A 74 2.29 -9.73 -5.03
C LEU A 74 1.04 -10.14 -5.79
N SER A 75 0.71 -11.43 -5.78
CA SER A 75 -0.59 -11.88 -6.27
C SER A 75 -1.68 -11.23 -5.42
N PHE A 76 -2.89 -11.16 -5.94
CA PHE A 76 -3.99 -10.56 -5.18
C PHE A 76 -4.27 -11.34 -3.90
N GLU A 77 -4.15 -12.65 -3.94
CA GLU A 77 -4.31 -13.49 -2.74
C GLU A 77 -3.25 -13.17 -1.68
N GLU A 78 -1.99 -13.05 -2.09
CA GLU A 78 -0.91 -12.66 -1.18
C GLU A 78 -1.13 -11.27 -0.61
N LEU A 79 -1.64 -10.34 -1.41
CA LEU A 79 -1.97 -9.00 -0.96
C LEU A 79 -3.08 -9.03 0.09
N LEU A 80 -4.13 -9.82 -0.14
CA LEU A 80 -5.20 -9.97 0.85
C LEU A 80 -4.68 -10.50 2.18
N ASN A 81 -3.79 -11.49 2.14
CA ASN A 81 -3.17 -12.04 3.34
C ASN A 81 -2.32 -11.00 4.06
N LEU A 82 -1.60 -10.18 3.32
CA LEU A 82 -0.82 -9.08 3.89
C LEU A 82 -1.73 -8.06 4.61
N ILE A 83 -2.82 -7.66 3.96
CA ILE A 83 -3.79 -6.72 4.53
C ILE A 83 -4.37 -7.26 5.84
N ILE A 84 -4.77 -8.53 5.85
CA ILE A 84 -5.32 -9.18 7.03
C ILE A 84 -4.30 -9.14 8.17
N ARG A 85 -3.05 -9.51 7.89
CA ARG A 85 -1.99 -9.53 8.90
C ARG A 85 -1.72 -8.15 9.47
N VAL A 86 -1.62 -7.13 8.62
CA VAL A 86 -1.38 -5.75 9.05
C VAL A 86 -2.52 -5.25 9.92
N ASN A 87 -3.76 -5.51 9.51
CA ASN A 87 -4.94 -5.09 10.28
C ASN A 87 -4.99 -5.78 11.66
N LEU A 88 -4.65 -7.05 11.73
CA LEU A 88 -4.61 -7.77 13.00
C LEU A 88 -3.51 -7.23 13.91
N GLU A 89 -2.34 -6.94 13.38
CA GLU A 89 -1.23 -6.37 14.14
C GLU A 89 -1.60 -4.99 14.69
N GLN A 90 -2.21 -4.13 13.86
CA GLN A 90 -2.65 -2.82 14.29
C GLN A 90 -3.73 -2.89 15.37
N ALA A 91 -4.70 -3.78 15.20
CA ALA A 91 -5.77 -3.97 16.19
C ALA A 91 -5.20 -4.46 17.53
N SER A 92 -4.25 -5.39 17.47
CA SER A 92 -3.59 -5.92 18.66
C SER A 92 -2.80 -4.82 19.38
N ALA A 93 -2.04 -4.01 18.64
CA ALA A 93 -1.25 -2.91 19.20
C ALA A 93 -2.16 -1.89 19.91
N VAL A 94 -3.28 -1.52 19.29
CA VAL A 94 -4.23 -0.58 19.89
C VAL A 94 -4.86 -1.20 21.15
N ARG A 95 -5.21 -2.48 21.09
CA ARG A 95 -5.81 -3.18 22.24
C ARG A 95 -4.87 -3.21 23.44
N GLU A 96 -3.58 -3.48 23.20
CA GLU A 96 -2.57 -3.53 24.26
C GLU A 96 -2.32 -2.18 24.89
N THR A 97 -2.42 -1.10 24.13
CA THR A 97 -2.13 0.27 24.59
C THR A 97 -3.39 1.06 24.91
N ARG A 98 -4.57 0.43 24.84
CA ARG A 98 -5.87 1.09 25.00
C ARG A 98 -5.95 1.94 26.27
N LYS A 99 -5.54 1.38 27.40
CA LYS A 99 -5.60 2.09 28.67
C LYS A 99 -4.71 3.34 28.66
N GLU A 100 -3.49 3.18 28.20
CA GLU A 100 -2.53 4.30 28.12
C GLU A 100 -3.04 5.41 27.20
N LEU A 101 -3.62 5.03 26.05
CA LEU A 101 -4.18 5.99 25.11
C LEU A 101 -5.35 6.76 25.71
N LEU A 102 -6.23 6.06 26.44
CA LEU A 102 -7.36 6.71 27.12
C LEU A 102 -6.89 7.65 28.22
N ASP A 103 -5.89 7.26 29.00
CA ASP A 103 -5.35 8.11 30.05
C ASP A 103 -4.70 9.37 29.45
N SER A 104 -3.96 9.22 28.36
CA SER A 104 -3.36 10.35 27.64
C SER A 104 -4.44 11.30 27.10
N TRP A 105 -5.50 10.74 26.54
CA TRP A 105 -6.61 11.52 26.01
C TRP A 105 -7.30 12.34 27.11
N ARG A 106 -7.57 11.72 28.27
CA ARG A 106 -8.20 12.38 29.40
C ARG A 106 -7.35 13.53 29.92
N ASN A 107 -6.04 13.34 30.00
CA ASN A 107 -5.11 14.39 30.42
C ASN A 107 -5.10 15.56 29.45
N MET A 108 -5.10 15.29 28.16
CA MET A 108 -5.18 16.34 27.12
C MET A 108 -6.49 17.10 27.19
N ALA A 109 -7.60 16.40 27.40
CA ALA A 109 -8.93 17.01 27.52
C ALA A 109 -9.02 17.94 28.74
N LYS A 110 -8.43 17.55 29.88
CA LYS A 110 -8.37 18.40 31.08
C LYS A 110 -7.57 19.68 30.84
N GLN A 111 -6.44 19.57 30.15
CA GLN A 111 -5.60 20.73 29.84
C GLN A 111 -6.35 21.73 28.95
N ASN A 112 -7.14 21.25 28.02
CA ASN A 112 -7.92 22.09 27.11
C ASN A 112 -9.10 22.77 27.79
N ASN A 113 -9.55 22.30 28.94
CA ASN A 113 -10.68 22.84 29.67
C ASN A 113 -10.29 23.89 30.73
N THR A 114 -9.01 24.18 30.84
CA THR A 114 -8.52 25.28 31.72
C THR A 114 -8.16 26.51 30.89
#